data_d01eaab32dba8ebb8e68fe4688f12520
#
_entry.id   d01eaab32dba8ebb8e68fe4688f12520
#
_cell.length_a   1.000
_cell.length_b   1.000
_cell.length_c   1.000
_cell.angle_alpha   90.00
_cell.angle_beta   90.00
_cell.angle_gamma   90.00
#
_symmetry.space_group_name_H-M   'P 1'
#
loop_
_entity.id
_entity.type
_entity.pdbx_description
1 polymer ?
#
loop_
_entity_poly.entity_id
_entity_poly.type
_entity_poly.pdbx_seq_one_letter_code
_entity_poly.pdbx_strand_id
1 'polypeptide(L)'
;MGNTSSEHDYSGERYDPQFPACGSSSVTLNFDGEYLWMHGIRSVVTSRYSAVLDGKPFKYAAVSGKPVGGTFDYSADRQRKRNEGPIPAGRYWITPSEIWEAGLINWIIGRTSAWGNFRISIHPYPTTDTFGRGGFFIHGGDEAGSAGCIDLTDKIDKFIQDLRSGVRESSCHIPLTVEY
;
A
#
# COMPACT_ATOMS: atom_id res chain seq x y z
N MET A 1 -1.91 32.87 11.49
CA MET A 1 -2.25 32.11 10.27
C MET A 1 -1.71 30.72 10.47
N GLY A 2 -2.59 29.81 10.84
CA GLY A 2 -2.23 28.46 11.27
C GLY A 2 -1.75 27.62 10.11
N ASN A 3 -0.52 27.14 10.24
CA ASN A 3 0.04 26.10 9.42
C ASN A 3 -0.58 24.78 9.91
N THR A 4 -1.70 24.37 9.34
CA THR A 4 -2.23 23.04 9.55
C THR A 4 -1.40 22.07 8.71
N SER A 5 -0.21 21.73 9.22
CA SER A 5 0.37 20.44 8.92
C SER A 5 -0.67 19.42 9.36
N SER A 6 -1.26 18.71 8.42
CA SER A 6 -2.06 17.54 8.72
C SER A 6 -1.14 16.57 9.44
N GLU A 7 -1.11 16.61 10.75
CA GLU A 7 -0.66 15.49 11.54
C GLU A 7 -1.56 14.35 11.11
N HIS A 8 -0.98 13.43 10.35
CA HIS A 8 -1.66 12.18 10.04
C HIS A 8 -1.97 11.55 11.38
N ASP A 9 -3.24 11.55 11.72
CA ASP A 9 -3.72 10.92 12.92
C ASP A 9 -3.43 9.43 12.85
N TYR A 10 -2.37 9.01 13.52
CA TYR A 10 -2.00 7.61 13.66
C TYR A 10 -2.87 6.85 14.66
N SER A 11 -4.01 7.43 15.06
CA SER A 11 -4.91 6.88 16.08
C SER A 11 -5.65 5.61 15.66
N GLY A 12 -5.55 5.22 14.39
CA GLY A 12 -6.28 4.08 13.85
C GLY A 12 -7.76 4.37 13.62
N GLU A 13 -8.11 5.63 13.38
CA GLU A 13 -9.46 6.00 12.99
C GLU A 13 -9.93 5.21 11.78
N ARG A 14 -11.16 4.71 11.89
CA ARG A 14 -11.80 3.88 10.89
C ARG A 14 -12.97 4.65 10.29
N TYR A 15 -12.92 4.87 8.99
CA TYR A 15 -13.96 5.61 8.27
C TYR A 15 -14.12 5.12 6.83
N ASP A 16 -15.28 5.38 6.26
CA ASP A 16 -15.54 5.09 4.86
C ASP A 16 -14.86 6.13 3.95
N PRO A 17 -14.46 5.72 2.74
CA PRO A 17 -13.88 6.66 1.78
C PRO A 17 -14.88 7.74 1.40
N GLN A 18 -14.37 8.99 1.33
CA GLN A 18 -15.16 10.17 0.93
C GLN A 18 -15.26 10.32 -0.60
N PHE A 19 -14.53 9.51 -1.34
CA PHE A 19 -14.45 9.55 -2.79
C PHE A 19 -15.08 8.31 -3.42
N PRO A 20 -15.61 8.42 -4.66
CA PRO A 20 -16.08 7.24 -5.38
C PRO A 20 -14.95 6.24 -5.64
N ALA A 21 -15.32 5.01 -5.99
CA ALA A 21 -14.34 4.01 -6.39
C ALA A 21 -13.60 4.42 -7.68
N CYS A 22 -12.32 4.10 -7.77
CA CYS A 22 -11.52 4.35 -8.97
C CYS A 22 -11.97 3.46 -10.14
N GLY A 23 -11.92 4.02 -11.35
CA GLY A 23 -12.03 3.26 -12.59
C GLY A 23 -13.32 2.47 -12.75
N SER A 24 -14.49 3.08 -12.54
CA SER A 24 -15.77 2.39 -12.71
C SER A 24 -15.91 1.12 -11.87
N SER A 25 -15.40 1.12 -10.66
CA SER A 25 -15.56 0.09 -9.62
C SER A 25 -14.77 -1.22 -9.78
N SER A 26 -13.77 -1.29 -10.66
CA SER A 26 -13.10 -2.55 -10.92
C SER A 26 -11.65 -2.68 -10.40
N VAL A 27 -11.03 -1.60 -9.96
CA VAL A 27 -9.67 -1.66 -9.41
C VAL A 27 -9.71 -2.07 -7.94
N THR A 28 -9.04 -3.16 -7.62
CA THR A 28 -8.93 -3.66 -6.23
C THR A 28 -7.52 -4.14 -5.93
N LEU A 29 -7.14 -4.08 -4.67
CA LEU A 29 -5.91 -4.64 -4.15
C LEU A 29 -6.20 -5.77 -3.16
N ASN A 30 -5.31 -6.76 -3.10
CA ASN A 30 -5.26 -7.67 -1.98
C ASN A 30 -3.81 -8.02 -1.59
N PHE A 31 -3.58 -8.18 -0.30
CA PHE A 31 -2.32 -8.63 0.27
C PHE A 31 -2.54 -9.96 0.99
N ASP A 32 -1.75 -10.98 0.62
CA ASP A 32 -1.86 -12.35 1.11
C ASP A 32 -0.71 -12.78 2.03
N GLY A 33 0.13 -11.83 2.44
CA GLY A 33 1.32 -12.09 3.25
C GLY A 33 2.59 -12.36 2.43
N GLU A 34 2.47 -12.57 1.13
CA GLU A 34 3.59 -12.83 0.22
C GLU A 34 3.61 -11.83 -0.95
N TYR A 35 2.43 -11.49 -1.46
CA TYR A 35 2.28 -10.56 -2.58
C TYR A 35 1.20 -9.52 -2.33
N LEU A 36 1.43 -8.32 -2.85
CA LEU A 36 0.38 -7.35 -3.11
C LEU A 36 -0.09 -7.52 -4.55
N TRP A 37 -1.36 -7.86 -4.71
CA TRP A 37 -2.01 -8.04 -6.00
C TRP A 37 -2.83 -6.81 -6.36
N MET A 38 -2.77 -6.41 -7.63
CA MET A 38 -3.60 -5.33 -8.17
C MET A 38 -4.42 -5.86 -9.35
N HIS A 39 -5.74 -5.83 -9.19
CA HIS A 39 -6.73 -6.30 -10.14
C HIS A 39 -7.42 -5.12 -10.82
N GLY A 40 -8.03 -5.36 -11.99
CA GLY A 40 -8.83 -4.38 -12.70
C GLY A 40 -8.05 -3.36 -13.52
N ILE A 41 -6.73 -3.38 -13.45
CA ILE A 41 -5.85 -2.65 -14.35
C ILE A 41 -5.36 -3.60 -15.42
N ARG A 42 -5.56 -3.23 -16.67
CA ARG A 42 -5.16 -4.06 -17.80
C ARG A 42 -3.70 -3.80 -18.13
N SER A 43 -2.88 -4.82 -18.04
CA SER A 43 -1.52 -4.76 -18.58
C SER A 43 -1.59 -4.84 -20.11
N VAL A 44 -0.85 -3.94 -20.75
CA VAL A 44 -0.66 -3.99 -22.20
C VAL A 44 0.65 -4.72 -22.46
N VAL A 45 0.56 -5.93 -22.98
CA VAL A 45 1.73 -6.64 -23.48
C VAL A 45 1.94 -6.18 -24.92
N THR A 46 2.94 -5.34 -25.11
CA THR A 46 3.34 -4.90 -26.46
C THR A 46 4.18 -6.01 -27.09
N SER A 47 3.59 -6.80 -27.96
CA SER A 47 4.35 -7.61 -28.89
C SER A 47 4.75 -6.76 -30.12
N ARG A 48 5.75 -7.20 -30.90
CA ARG A 48 6.19 -6.50 -32.11
C ARG A 48 5.07 -6.18 -33.12
N TYR A 49 3.90 -6.81 -32.98
CA TYR A 49 2.83 -6.76 -33.97
C TYR A 49 1.45 -6.39 -33.41
N SER A 50 1.26 -6.40 -32.10
CA SER A 50 -0.01 -6.01 -31.48
C SER A 50 0.12 -5.77 -29.97
N ALA A 51 -0.67 -4.83 -29.46
CA ALA A 51 -0.88 -4.68 -28.02
C ALA A 51 -2.00 -5.64 -27.59
N VAL A 52 -1.66 -6.66 -26.81
CA VAL A 52 -2.63 -7.61 -26.25
C VAL A 52 -2.86 -7.24 -24.78
N LEU A 53 -4.13 -7.08 -24.41
CA LEU A 53 -4.52 -6.90 -23.02
C LEU A 53 -4.50 -8.27 -22.34
N ASP A 54 -3.54 -8.50 -21.45
CA ASP A 54 -3.35 -9.79 -20.79
C ASP A 54 -4.45 -10.09 -19.76
N GLY A 55 -5.11 -9.10 -19.22
CA GLY A 55 -6.18 -9.26 -18.20
C GLY A 55 -5.72 -9.88 -16.88
N LYS A 56 -4.44 -10.25 -16.76
CA LYS A 56 -3.87 -10.79 -15.52
C LYS A 56 -3.64 -9.68 -14.50
N PRO A 57 -3.82 -9.97 -13.20
CA PRO A 57 -3.48 -9.03 -12.16
C PRO A 57 -1.97 -8.80 -12.12
N PHE A 58 -1.58 -7.58 -11.73
CA PHE A 58 -0.20 -7.32 -11.35
C PHE A 58 0.07 -7.89 -9.96
N LYS A 59 1.27 -8.36 -9.72
CA LYS A 59 1.71 -8.79 -8.40
C LYS A 59 3.09 -8.23 -8.07
N TYR A 60 3.27 -7.90 -6.80
CA TYR A 60 4.51 -7.35 -6.26
C TYR A 60 4.84 -8.11 -5.00
N ALA A 61 6.05 -8.64 -4.89
CA ALA A 61 6.50 -9.25 -3.65
C ALA A 61 6.40 -8.22 -2.52
N ALA A 62 5.81 -8.61 -1.43
CA ALA A 62 5.51 -7.72 -0.31
C ALA A 62 5.53 -8.47 1.02
N VAL A 63 5.87 -7.76 2.08
CA VAL A 63 5.85 -8.28 3.44
C VAL A 63 5.20 -7.26 4.37
N SER A 64 4.81 -7.69 5.56
CA SER A 64 4.30 -6.80 6.60
C SER A 64 4.78 -7.27 7.98
N GLY A 65 5.01 -6.33 8.87
CA GLY A 65 5.55 -6.60 10.20
C GLY A 65 7.06 -6.76 10.21
N LYS A 66 7.62 -6.91 11.40
CA LYS A 66 9.04 -7.22 11.61
C LYS A 66 9.26 -8.73 11.57
N PRO A 67 10.29 -9.22 10.88
CA PRO A 67 10.61 -10.64 10.88
C PRO A 67 11.03 -11.11 12.27
N VAL A 68 10.74 -12.37 12.57
CA VAL A 68 11.19 -13.06 13.77
C VAL A 68 12.05 -14.24 13.31
N GLY A 69 13.35 -14.22 13.66
CA GLY A 69 14.26 -15.26 13.19
C GLY A 69 14.37 -15.37 11.66
N GLY A 70 14.20 -14.25 10.95
CA GLY A 70 14.25 -14.22 9.49
C GLY A 70 12.93 -14.60 8.80
N THR A 71 11.87 -14.90 9.56
CA THR A 71 10.56 -15.30 9.02
C THR A 71 9.49 -14.29 9.42
N PHE A 72 8.58 -13.98 8.49
CA PHE A 72 7.41 -13.14 8.76
C PHE A 72 6.29 -13.99 9.37
N ASP A 73 5.76 -13.51 10.49
CA ASP A 73 4.68 -14.18 11.23
C ASP A 73 3.39 -13.38 11.09
N TYR A 74 2.39 -13.97 10.46
CA TYR A 74 1.08 -13.38 10.21
C TYR A 74 -0.02 -13.91 11.13
N SER A 75 0.34 -14.65 12.19
CA SER A 75 -0.62 -15.17 13.15
C SER A 75 -1.46 -14.08 13.80
N ALA A 76 -2.65 -14.43 14.27
CA ALA A 76 -3.56 -13.51 14.94
C ALA A 76 -2.91 -12.81 16.15
N ASP A 77 -2.09 -13.53 16.90
CA ASP A 77 -1.35 -12.96 18.03
C ASP A 77 -0.30 -11.96 17.59
N ARG A 78 0.38 -12.23 16.47
CA ARG A 78 1.37 -11.33 15.93
C ARG A 78 0.73 -10.04 15.39
N GLN A 79 -0.45 -10.13 14.77
CA GLN A 79 -1.21 -8.98 14.29
C GLN A 79 -1.57 -7.98 15.41
N ARG A 80 -1.66 -8.42 16.66
CA ARG A 80 -1.95 -7.56 17.82
C ARG A 80 -0.73 -6.77 18.33
N LYS A 81 0.48 -7.17 17.94
CA LYS A 81 1.72 -6.58 18.45
C LYS A 81 1.97 -5.19 17.87
N ARG A 82 1.92 -4.16 18.71
CA ARG A 82 2.27 -2.80 18.32
C ARG A 82 3.74 -2.72 17.88
N ASN A 83 4.00 -1.94 16.83
CA ASN A 83 5.35 -1.66 16.31
C ASN A 83 6.16 -2.87 15.84
N GLU A 84 5.56 -4.04 15.79
CA GLU A 84 6.20 -5.29 15.39
C GLU A 84 5.36 -6.14 14.45
N GLY A 85 4.06 -6.21 14.70
CA GLY A 85 3.14 -7.08 13.99
C GLY A 85 2.85 -6.58 12.58
N PRO A 86 2.40 -7.48 11.71
CA PRO A 86 1.92 -7.12 10.37
C PRO A 86 0.65 -6.26 10.44
N ILE A 87 0.24 -5.72 9.30
CA ILE A 87 -1.08 -5.08 9.19
C ILE A 87 -2.15 -6.12 9.55
N PRO A 88 -3.14 -5.81 10.41
CA PRO A 88 -4.19 -6.76 10.74
C PRO A 88 -4.98 -7.20 9.52
N ALA A 89 -5.41 -8.46 9.48
CA ALA A 89 -6.32 -8.93 8.45
C ALA A 89 -7.62 -8.12 8.48
N GLY A 90 -8.17 -7.80 7.31
CA GLY A 90 -9.38 -7.00 7.21
C GLY A 90 -9.50 -6.21 5.93
N ARG A 91 -10.45 -5.27 5.92
CA ARG A 91 -10.74 -4.42 4.77
C ARG A 91 -10.23 -3.00 4.99
N TYR A 92 -9.56 -2.52 3.97
CA TYR A 92 -8.93 -1.20 3.94
C TYR A 92 -9.22 -0.52 2.60
N TRP A 93 -8.80 0.72 2.47
CA TRP A 93 -8.80 1.44 1.22
C TRP A 93 -7.62 2.41 1.15
N ILE A 94 -7.23 2.74 -0.08
CA ILE A 94 -6.24 3.76 -0.39
C ILE A 94 -6.81 4.77 -1.37
N THR A 95 -6.18 5.93 -1.50
CA THR A 95 -6.51 6.92 -2.54
C THR A 95 -5.24 7.41 -3.24
N PRO A 96 -5.22 7.48 -4.58
CA PRO A 96 -4.05 7.98 -5.31
C PRO A 96 -3.64 9.41 -4.94
N SER A 97 -4.58 10.23 -4.44
CA SER A 97 -4.30 11.60 -3.98
C SER A 97 -3.35 11.67 -2.78
N GLU A 98 -3.19 10.58 -2.05
CA GLU A 98 -2.29 10.48 -0.89
C GLU A 98 -0.95 9.82 -1.20
N ILE A 99 -0.62 9.63 -2.48
CA ILE A 99 0.72 9.19 -2.86
C ILE A 99 1.71 10.30 -2.52
N TRP A 100 2.54 10.01 -1.54
CA TRP A 100 3.66 10.87 -1.18
C TRP A 100 4.91 10.41 -1.92
N GLU A 101 5.62 11.37 -2.51
CA GLU A 101 6.85 11.14 -3.25
C GLU A 101 8.02 11.81 -2.55
N ALA A 102 9.10 11.09 -2.33
CA ALA A 102 10.34 11.65 -1.79
C ALA A 102 10.88 12.69 -2.77
N GLY A 103 11.03 13.92 -2.31
CA GLY A 103 11.57 14.99 -3.14
C GLY A 103 13.01 14.73 -3.56
N LEU A 104 13.43 15.37 -4.67
CA LEU A 104 14.78 15.30 -5.23
C LEU A 104 15.89 15.54 -4.18
N ILE A 105 15.62 16.33 -3.16
CA ILE A 105 16.57 16.62 -2.08
C ILE A 105 16.93 15.36 -1.31
N ASN A 106 15.96 14.48 -1.01
CA ASN A 106 16.22 13.23 -0.29
C ASN A 106 17.06 12.26 -1.12
N TRP A 107 16.88 12.26 -2.43
CA TRP A 107 17.70 11.50 -3.36
C TRP A 107 19.16 12.01 -3.38
N ILE A 108 19.35 13.33 -3.41
CA ILE A 108 20.70 13.95 -3.46
C ILE A 108 21.50 13.69 -2.18
N ILE A 109 20.86 13.68 -1.00
CA ILE A 109 21.54 13.45 0.27
C ILE A 109 21.67 11.98 0.64
N GLY A 110 21.30 11.06 -0.27
CA GLY A 110 21.44 9.61 -0.07
C GLY A 110 20.57 9.02 1.05
N ARG A 111 19.55 9.73 1.48
CA ARG A 111 18.55 9.23 2.44
C ARG A 111 17.42 8.48 1.73
N THR A 112 17.77 7.54 0.89
CA THR A 112 16.84 6.51 0.38
C THR A 112 16.66 5.46 1.48
N SER A 113 16.02 5.86 2.50
CA SER A 113 15.92 5.17 3.75
C SER A 113 14.78 4.14 3.75
N ALA A 114 14.42 3.66 4.91
CA ALA A 114 13.41 2.66 5.26
C ALA A 114 12.03 2.76 4.56
N TRP A 115 11.75 3.80 3.79
CA TRP A 115 10.44 4.06 3.18
C TRP A 115 10.47 4.04 1.64
N GLY A 116 11.63 3.99 1.01
CA GLY A 116 11.74 4.11 -0.45
C GLY A 116 11.34 5.49 -1.00
N ASN A 117 11.05 5.55 -2.31
CA ASN A 117 10.74 6.80 -2.99
C ASN A 117 9.27 7.22 -2.85
N PHE A 118 8.38 6.29 -2.52
CA PHE A 118 6.94 6.51 -2.44
C PHE A 118 6.34 5.86 -1.21
N ARG A 119 5.28 6.47 -0.71
CA ARG A 119 4.36 5.85 0.25
C ARG A 119 2.94 6.30 -0.01
N ILE A 120 1.99 5.46 0.35
CA ILE A 120 0.57 5.78 0.27
C ILE A 120 -0.14 5.31 1.55
N SER A 121 -0.98 6.17 2.13
CA SER A 121 -1.73 5.84 3.35
C SER A 121 -2.73 4.71 3.12
N ILE A 122 -2.84 3.82 4.09
CA ILE A 122 -3.85 2.75 4.14
C ILE A 122 -4.86 3.10 5.23
N HIS A 123 -6.13 3.20 4.87
CA HIS A 123 -7.22 3.53 5.79
C HIS A 123 -8.09 2.31 6.05
N PRO A 124 -8.34 1.94 7.32
CA PRO A 124 -9.23 0.83 7.63
C PRO A 124 -10.71 1.25 7.45
N TYR A 125 -11.51 0.34 6.91
CA TYR A 125 -12.97 0.48 6.96
C TYR A 125 -13.47 0.34 8.40
N PRO A 126 -14.68 0.91 8.73
CA PRO A 126 -15.24 0.86 10.08
C PRO A 126 -15.36 -0.55 10.67
N THR A 127 -15.53 -1.56 9.82
CA THR A 127 -15.68 -2.96 10.23
C THR A 127 -14.35 -3.67 10.51
N THR A 128 -13.22 -3.05 10.22
CA THR A 128 -11.90 -3.68 10.41
C THR A 128 -11.42 -3.52 11.84
N ASP A 129 -11.11 -4.65 12.50
CA ASP A 129 -10.46 -4.60 13.81
C ASP A 129 -8.96 -4.42 13.64
N THR A 130 -8.48 -3.24 13.95
CA THR A 130 -7.06 -2.91 13.91
C THR A 130 -6.35 -3.12 15.24
N PHE A 131 -7.05 -3.61 16.26
CA PHE A 131 -6.52 -3.78 17.63
C PHE A 131 -5.95 -2.47 18.22
N GLY A 132 -6.59 -1.33 17.88
CA GLY A 132 -6.14 0.00 18.29
C GLY A 132 -4.82 0.44 17.66
N ARG A 133 -4.43 -0.18 16.54
CA ARG A 133 -3.25 0.16 15.74
C ARG A 133 -3.65 1.01 14.54
N GLY A 134 -2.75 1.83 14.04
CA GLY A 134 -2.95 2.70 12.90
C GLY A 134 -1.64 3.12 12.27
N GLY A 135 -1.69 4.10 11.36
CA GLY A 135 -0.51 4.58 10.66
C GLY A 135 0.04 3.55 9.66
N PHE A 136 -0.84 2.85 8.96
CA PHE A 136 -0.46 1.86 7.95
C PHE A 136 -0.21 2.54 6.61
N PHE A 137 0.83 2.10 5.92
CA PHE A 137 1.21 2.58 4.59
C PHE A 137 1.58 1.41 3.67
N ILE A 138 1.44 1.62 2.37
CA ILE A 138 2.19 0.87 1.37
C ILE A 138 3.45 1.69 1.10
N HIS A 139 4.61 1.09 1.22
CA HIS A 139 5.90 1.76 0.99
C HIS A 139 6.95 0.80 0.43
N GLY A 140 8.13 1.29 0.18
CA GLY A 140 9.30 0.51 -0.17
C GLY A 140 10.42 0.70 0.83
N GLY A 141 11.63 0.35 0.44
CA GLY A 141 12.84 0.50 1.23
C GLY A 141 13.90 -0.51 0.86
N ASP A 142 15.05 -0.38 1.50
CA ASP A 142 16.21 -1.24 1.22
C ASP A 142 16.18 -2.54 2.01
N GLU A 143 15.46 -2.56 3.14
CA GLU A 143 15.31 -3.73 4.01
C GLU A 143 13.85 -4.12 4.16
N ALA A 144 13.58 -5.42 4.06
CA ALA A 144 12.24 -5.94 4.22
C ALA A 144 11.79 -5.92 5.68
N GLY A 145 10.62 -5.36 5.93
CA GLY A 145 9.98 -5.34 7.24
C GLY A 145 9.52 -3.96 7.68
N SER A 146 8.51 -3.94 8.51
CA SER A 146 7.87 -2.71 8.94
C SER A 146 7.18 -2.87 10.31
N ALA A 147 6.67 -1.77 10.83
CA ALA A 147 5.87 -1.78 12.06
C ALA A 147 4.35 -1.95 11.78
N GLY A 148 3.98 -2.63 10.70
CA GLY A 148 2.60 -2.87 10.28
C GLY A 148 2.23 -2.32 8.90
N CYS A 149 3.18 -1.72 8.17
CA CYS A 149 2.98 -1.32 6.79
C CYS A 149 3.09 -2.52 5.84
N ILE A 150 2.59 -2.38 4.62
CA ILE A 150 2.87 -3.30 3.52
C ILE A 150 4.12 -2.78 2.81
N ASP A 151 5.21 -3.53 2.92
CA ASP A 151 6.52 -3.17 2.42
C ASP A 151 6.81 -3.93 1.11
N LEU A 152 6.93 -3.17 0.03
CA LEU A 152 7.23 -3.65 -1.32
C LEU A 152 8.72 -3.65 -1.65
N THR A 153 9.56 -3.22 -0.72
CA THR A 153 11.01 -3.07 -0.92
C THR A 153 11.35 -2.31 -2.22
N ASP A 154 12.07 -2.94 -3.14
CA ASP A 154 12.44 -2.37 -4.43
C ASP A 154 11.28 -2.29 -5.46
N LYS A 155 10.10 -2.86 -5.16
CA LYS A 155 8.96 -2.91 -6.07
C LYS A 155 8.02 -1.71 -5.96
N ILE A 156 8.24 -0.82 -4.99
CA ILE A 156 7.36 0.34 -4.79
C ILE A 156 7.27 1.25 -6.02
N ASP A 157 8.37 1.53 -6.69
CA ASP A 157 8.40 2.39 -7.87
C ASP A 157 7.56 1.79 -9.01
N LYS A 158 7.72 0.49 -9.24
CA LYS A 158 6.95 -0.23 -10.26
C LYS A 158 5.45 -0.25 -9.93
N PHE A 159 5.09 -0.48 -8.67
CA PHE A 159 3.69 -0.44 -8.21
C PHE A 159 3.06 0.93 -8.46
N ILE A 160 3.74 2.01 -8.08
CA ILE A 160 3.23 3.38 -8.29
C ILE A 160 3.12 3.72 -9.78
N GLN A 161 4.08 3.30 -10.59
CA GLN A 161 4.03 3.49 -12.04
C GLN A 161 2.82 2.78 -12.66
N ASP A 162 2.60 1.52 -12.31
CA ASP A 162 1.48 0.73 -12.81
C ASP A 162 0.14 1.30 -12.33
N LEU A 163 0.06 1.72 -11.06
CA LEU A 163 -1.12 2.34 -10.49
C LEU A 163 -1.47 3.64 -11.23
N ARG A 164 -0.51 4.53 -11.42
CA ARG A 164 -0.70 5.81 -12.13
C ARG A 164 -1.03 5.62 -13.60
N SER A 165 -0.55 4.56 -14.23
CA SER A 165 -0.88 4.21 -15.62
C SER A 165 -2.30 3.71 -15.78
N GLY A 166 -2.80 2.97 -14.79
CA GLY A 166 -4.13 2.37 -14.81
C GLY A 166 -5.23 3.24 -14.20
N VAL A 167 -4.88 4.09 -13.25
CA VAL A 167 -5.80 5.00 -12.56
C VAL A 167 -5.34 6.43 -12.74
N ARG A 168 -6.01 7.16 -13.62
CA ARG A 168 -5.68 8.55 -13.94
C ARG A 168 -6.31 9.55 -12.98
N GLU A 169 -7.36 9.14 -12.29
CA GLU A 169 -8.07 9.94 -11.31
C GLU A 169 -7.31 9.92 -9.99
N SER A 170 -7.22 11.04 -9.30
CA SER A 170 -6.59 11.13 -7.98
C SER A 170 -7.60 11.11 -6.83
N SER A 171 -8.81 11.65 -7.07
CA SER A 171 -9.88 11.76 -6.07
C SER A 171 -10.84 10.58 -6.16
N CYS A 172 -10.31 9.39 -5.99
CA CYS A 172 -11.06 8.13 -5.95
C CYS A 172 -10.43 7.19 -4.93
N HIS A 173 -11.12 6.13 -4.54
CA HIS A 173 -10.56 5.13 -3.62
C HIS A 173 -10.43 3.76 -4.28
N ILE A 174 -9.50 2.97 -3.77
CA ILE A 174 -9.24 1.59 -4.19
C ILE A 174 -9.37 0.69 -2.96
N PRO A 175 -10.32 -0.25 -2.94
CA PRO A 175 -10.41 -1.23 -1.87
C PRO A 175 -9.16 -2.10 -1.79
N LEU A 176 -8.71 -2.36 -0.57
CA LEU A 176 -7.60 -3.25 -0.25
C LEU A 176 -8.08 -4.29 0.76
N THR A 177 -7.96 -5.56 0.43
CA THR A 177 -8.22 -6.66 1.35
C THR A 177 -6.91 -7.25 1.84
N VAL A 178 -6.80 -7.48 3.14
CA VAL A 178 -5.67 -8.17 3.79
C VAL A 178 -6.15 -9.50 4.32
N GLU A 179 -5.61 -10.59 3.79
CA GLU A 179 -5.96 -11.98 4.15
C GLU A 179 -4.66 -12.80 4.25
N TYR A 180 -4.51 -13.59 5.32
CA TYR A 180 -3.36 -14.46 5.57
C TYR A 180 -3.73 -15.93 5.58
#